data_7cee5b5fd2e921e420c3f0b98ce4ed43
#
_entry.id   7cee5b5fd2e921e420c3f0b98ce4ed43
#
_cell.length_a   1.000
_cell.length_b   1.000
_cell.length_c   1.000
_cell.angle_alpha   90.00
_cell.angle_beta   90.00
_cell.angle_gamma   90.00
#
_symmetry.space_group_name_H-M   'P 1'
#
loop_
_entity.id
_entity.type
_entity.pdbx_description
1 polymer ?
#
loop_
_entity_poly.entity_id
_entity_poly.type
_entity_poly.pdbx_seq_one_letter_code
_entity_poly.pdbx_strand_id
1 'polypeptide(L)'
;MIKKTSKLSLLSICAGFLLLVGLFLVPAGSLLAQEQNVQVIELSAKKYEYSPSPVHVKAGTKVQLKINAVDHDHGFKIAAVPDGADPNGKPGLVFASAQDCWLLKKGETTTIEFFAQTPGTYSFKCCHSCGLGHRGMKSQIIVD
;
A
#
# COMPACT_ATOMS: atom_id res chain seq x y z
N MET A 1 66.25 48.91 32.14
CA MET A 1 67.08 48.26 33.17
C MET A 1 66.61 46.82 33.38
N ILE A 2 67.56 45.90 33.08
CA ILE A 2 67.77 44.58 33.69
C ILE A 2 66.64 43.59 33.46
N LYS A 3 66.76 42.71 32.44
CA LYS A 3 67.21 41.32 32.45
C LYS A 3 66.68 40.45 33.62
N LYS A 4 65.90 39.40 33.32
CA LYS A 4 66.44 38.10 33.68
C LYS A 4 65.68 36.97 32.89
N THR A 5 66.50 36.35 32.08
CA THR A 5 66.29 35.03 31.49
C THR A 5 66.24 33.96 32.59
N SER A 6 65.38 32.99 32.51
CA SER A 6 65.66 31.71 33.06
C SER A 6 65.09 30.59 32.21
N LYS A 7 66.02 29.79 31.87
CA LYS A 7 65.99 28.57 31.06
C LYS A 7 65.21 27.44 31.69
N LEU A 8 64.77 26.60 30.81
CA LEU A 8 64.85 25.14 30.85
C LEU A 8 64.03 24.36 31.88
N SER A 9 63.12 23.61 31.41
CA SER A 9 63.35 22.16 31.52
C SER A 9 62.45 21.43 30.56
N LEU A 10 63.06 20.80 29.58
CA LEU A 10 62.48 19.65 28.90
C LEU A 10 62.39 18.50 29.91
N LEU A 11 61.20 18.02 30.18
CA LEU A 11 61.00 16.67 30.65
C LEU A 11 59.85 16.07 29.90
N SER A 12 60.29 15.19 29.03
CA SER A 12 59.57 14.15 28.35
C SER A 12 58.59 13.48 29.32
N ILE A 13 57.29 13.58 29.00
CA ILE A 13 56.32 12.61 29.50
C ILE A 13 55.62 12.05 28.27
N CYS A 14 56.22 11.00 27.75
CA CYS A 14 55.48 10.03 26.93
C CYS A 14 54.42 9.39 27.81
N ALA A 15 53.22 9.91 27.80
CA ALA A 15 52.10 9.24 28.37
C ALA A 15 51.16 8.85 27.23
N GLY A 16 51.07 7.55 26.98
CA GLY A 16 50.42 6.93 25.87
C GLY A 16 48.96 7.39 25.69
N PHE A 17 48.68 7.90 24.56
CA PHE A 17 47.33 8.05 24.08
C PHE A 17 46.89 6.69 23.54
N LEU A 18 46.43 5.84 24.45
CA LEU A 18 45.71 4.61 24.12
C LEU A 18 44.42 5.02 23.42
N LEU A 19 44.47 5.03 22.11
CA LEU A 19 43.31 5.09 21.24
C LEU A 19 42.52 3.78 21.47
N LEU A 20 41.58 3.82 22.41
CA LEU A 20 40.48 2.87 22.48
C LEU A 20 39.59 3.08 21.26
N VAL A 21 39.98 2.42 20.15
CA VAL A 21 39.08 2.19 19.03
C VAL A 21 38.04 1.20 19.52
N GLY A 22 37.01 1.73 20.16
CA GLY A 22 35.80 0.98 20.45
C GLY A 22 35.18 0.54 19.14
N LEU A 23 35.49 -0.69 18.75
CA LEU A 23 34.80 -1.39 17.66
C LEU A 23 33.32 -1.50 18.04
N PHE A 24 32.52 -0.52 17.70
CA PHE A 24 31.06 -0.64 17.75
C PHE A 24 30.68 -1.75 16.75
N LEU A 25 30.55 -2.97 17.24
CA LEU A 25 29.80 -4.01 16.58
C LEU A 25 28.35 -3.51 16.52
N VAL A 26 28.01 -2.80 15.46
CA VAL A 26 26.62 -2.56 15.09
C VAL A 26 26.07 -3.95 14.75
N PRO A 27 25.13 -4.50 15.54
CA PRO A 27 24.47 -5.70 15.10
C PRO A 27 23.87 -5.41 13.74
N ALA A 28 24.26 -6.16 12.72
CA ALA A 28 23.56 -6.16 11.45
C ALA A 28 22.14 -6.63 11.73
N GLY A 29 21.28 -5.66 12.09
CA GLY A 29 19.86 -5.90 12.20
C GLY A 29 19.44 -6.43 10.84
N SER A 30 19.08 -7.70 10.78
CA SER A 30 18.42 -8.28 9.61
C SER A 30 17.24 -7.38 9.30
N LEU A 31 17.37 -6.56 8.26
CA LEU A 31 16.23 -5.99 7.56
C LEU A 31 15.49 -7.21 6.98
N LEU A 32 14.66 -7.84 7.81
CA LEU A 32 13.63 -8.74 7.33
C LEU A 32 12.77 -7.86 6.42
N ALA A 33 13.02 -7.95 5.13
CA ALA A 33 12.09 -7.46 4.13
C ALA A 33 10.76 -8.13 4.48
N GLN A 34 9.85 -7.34 5.03
CA GLN A 34 8.50 -7.79 5.33
C GLN A 34 7.90 -8.08 3.97
N GLU A 35 7.85 -9.36 3.58
CA GLU A 35 7.12 -9.78 2.39
C GLU A 35 5.70 -9.27 2.58
N GLN A 36 5.38 -8.19 1.88
CA GLN A 36 4.02 -7.69 1.88
C GLN A 36 3.18 -8.76 1.21
N ASN A 37 2.39 -9.47 2.02
CA ASN A 37 1.41 -10.43 1.51
C ASN A 37 0.50 -9.72 0.49
N VAL A 38 0.73 -10.00 -0.79
CA VAL A 38 -0.09 -9.48 -1.88
C VAL A 38 -1.16 -10.52 -2.16
N GLN A 39 -2.42 -10.14 -1.96
CA GLN A 39 -3.56 -10.97 -2.35
C GLN A 39 -3.95 -10.62 -3.79
N VAL A 40 -3.79 -11.57 -4.70
CA VAL A 40 -4.22 -11.42 -6.10
C VAL A 40 -5.62 -12.00 -6.23
N ILE A 41 -6.55 -11.21 -6.76
CA ILE A 41 -7.94 -11.59 -6.97
C ILE A 41 -8.28 -11.37 -8.44
N GLU A 42 -8.78 -12.41 -9.07
CA GLU A 42 -9.29 -12.36 -10.43
C GLU A 42 -10.81 -12.21 -10.41
N LEU A 43 -11.31 -11.23 -11.15
CA LEU A 43 -12.72 -10.90 -11.24
C LEU A 43 -13.12 -10.81 -12.72
N SER A 44 -14.21 -11.41 -13.10
CA SER A 44 -14.81 -11.23 -14.42
C SER A 44 -15.94 -10.23 -14.37
N ALA A 45 -16.04 -9.36 -15.37
CA ALA A 45 -17.16 -8.45 -15.59
C ALA A 45 -17.89 -8.84 -16.86
N LYS A 46 -19.16 -9.18 -16.77
CA LYS A 46 -20.04 -9.48 -17.90
C LYS A 46 -21.46 -8.99 -17.62
N LYS A 47 -22.33 -8.93 -18.59
CA LYS A 47 -23.73 -8.47 -18.44
C LYS A 47 -24.52 -9.41 -17.54
N TYR A 48 -24.96 -9.01 -16.39
CA TYR A 48 -24.78 -7.74 -15.66
C TYR A 48 -24.27 -8.09 -14.26
N GLU A 49 -23.12 -8.72 -14.20
CA GLU A 49 -22.56 -9.28 -12.96
C GLU A 49 -21.05 -9.16 -12.90
N TYR A 50 -20.54 -9.23 -11.69
CA TYR A 50 -19.13 -9.49 -11.39
C TYR A 50 -19.01 -10.88 -10.75
N SER A 51 -17.99 -11.65 -11.13
CA SER A 51 -17.77 -12.99 -10.57
C SER A 51 -16.28 -13.20 -10.27
N PRO A 52 -15.92 -13.69 -9.09
CA PRO A 52 -16.79 -14.09 -7.97
C PRO A 52 -17.48 -12.92 -7.26
N SER A 53 -18.57 -13.18 -6.53
CA SER A 53 -19.35 -12.21 -5.79
C SER A 53 -19.95 -12.85 -4.53
N PRO A 54 -19.75 -12.31 -3.31
CA PRO A 54 -18.83 -11.22 -2.99
C PRO A 54 -17.36 -11.59 -3.13
N VAL A 55 -16.47 -10.58 -3.04
CA VAL A 55 -15.02 -10.75 -3.00
C VAL A 55 -14.53 -10.66 -1.56
N HIS A 56 -13.75 -11.63 -1.10
CA HIS A 56 -13.17 -11.63 0.25
C HIS A 56 -11.69 -11.22 0.25
N VAL A 57 -11.34 -10.33 1.15
CA VAL A 57 -10.01 -9.74 1.29
C VAL A 57 -9.59 -9.74 2.76
N LYS A 58 -8.35 -10.09 3.03
CA LYS A 58 -7.79 -9.99 4.40
C LYS A 58 -7.41 -8.55 4.71
N ALA A 59 -7.80 -8.07 5.89
CA ALA A 59 -7.32 -6.79 6.40
C ALA A 59 -5.79 -6.78 6.56
N GLY A 60 -5.18 -5.62 6.35
CA GLY A 60 -3.73 -5.46 6.44
C GLY A 60 -2.96 -6.02 5.24
N THR A 61 -3.62 -6.35 4.13
CA THR A 61 -2.95 -6.86 2.93
C THR A 61 -2.97 -5.87 1.77
N LYS A 62 -1.94 -5.96 0.92
CA LYS A 62 -1.96 -5.33 -0.40
C LYS A 62 -2.75 -6.23 -1.34
N VAL A 63 -3.68 -5.66 -2.10
CA VAL A 63 -4.54 -6.37 -3.03
C VAL A 63 -4.25 -5.94 -4.46
N GLN A 64 -4.12 -6.91 -5.35
CA GLN A 64 -4.17 -6.73 -6.79
C GLN A 64 -5.49 -7.32 -7.31
N LEU A 65 -6.46 -6.46 -7.60
CA LEU A 65 -7.73 -6.83 -8.19
C LEU A 65 -7.61 -6.77 -9.71
N LYS A 66 -7.60 -7.93 -10.37
CA LYS A 66 -7.51 -8.08 -11.82
C LYS A 66 -8.88 -8.32 -12.38
N ILE A 67 -9.44 -7.36 -13.12
CA ILE A 67 -10.79 -7.43 -13.65
C ILE A 67 -10.74 -7.61 -15.17
N ASN A 68 -11.27 -8.72 -15.65
CA ASN A 68 -11.42 -9.01 -17.09
C ASN A 68 -12.83 -8.66 -17.54
N ALA A 69 -12.96 -7.80 -18.56
CA ALA A 69 -14.25 -7.51 -19.21
C ALA A 69 -14.50 -8.49 -20.35
N VAL A 70 -15.42 -9.42 -20.14
CA VAL A 70 -15.57 -10.61 -21.02
C VAL A 70 -16.35 -10.29 -22.30
N ASP A 71 -17.45 -9.55 -22.22
CA ASP A 71 -18.44 -9.41 -23.30
C ASP A 71 -18.46 -8.03 -23.98
N HIS A 72 -18.26 -6.96 -23.24
CA HIS A 72 -18.15 -5.58 -23.73
C HIS A 72 -17.53 -4.66 -22.70
N ASP A 73 -17.42 -3.37 -22.99
CA ASP A 73 -16.89 -2.38 -22.07
C ASP A 73 -17.79 -2.26 -20.84
N HIS A 74 -17.18 -2.27 -19.66
CA HIS A 74 -17.80 -2.04 -18.36
C HIS A 74 -17.08 -0.94 -17.60
N GLY A 75 -17.54 -0.63 -16.41
CA GLY A 75 -16.84 0.24 -15.49
C GLY A 75 -16.75 -0.41 -14.12
N PHE A 76 -15.84 0.05 -13.30
CA PHE A 76 -15.73 -0.35 -11.89
C PHE A 76 -15.61 0.91 -11.04
N LYS A 77 -16.50 1.06 -10.07
CA LYS A 77 -16.48 2.14 -9.08
C LYS A 77 -16.72 1.56 -7.71
N ILE A 78 -15.88 1.92 -6.77
CA ILE A 78 -15.96 1.49 -5.38
C ILE A 78 -15.72 2.67 -4.44
N ALA A 79 -16.40 2.73 -3.31
CA ALA A 79 -16.11 3.68 -2.25
C ALA A 79 -14.85 3.27 -1.48
N ALA A 80 -14.03 4.24 -1.10
CA ALA A 80 -12.84 3.99 -0.28
C ALA A 80 -13.16 3.81 1.21
N VAL A 81 -14.34 4.22 1.66
CA VAL A 81 -14.85 4.04 3.02
C VAL A 81 -15.82 2.88 3.09
N PRO A 82 -15.92 2.16 4.22
CA PRO A 82 -16.87 1.06 4.34
C PRO A 82 -18.32 1.57 4.30
N ASP A 83 -19.20 0.70 3.85
CA ASP A 83 -20.64 0.99 3.76
C ASP A 83 -21.19 1.40 5.13
N GLY A 84 -21.97 2.47 5.16
CA GLY A 84 -22.55 3.03 6.38
C GLY A 84 -21.63 3.95 7.20
N ALA A 85 -20.35 4.08 6.80
CA ALA A 85 -19.44 5.05 7.41
C ALA A 85 -19.63 6.46 6.82
N ASP A 86 -19.09 7.48 7.50
CA ASP A 86 -19.05 8.84 6.97
C ASP A 86 -18.30 8.87 5.63
N PRO A 87 -18.93 9.31 4.53
CA PRO A 87 -18.29 9.40 3.21
C PRO A 87 -17.01 10.25 3.18
N ASN A 88 -16.87 11.19 4.12
CA ASN A 88 -15.69 12.04 4.28
C ASN A 88 -14.71 11.48 5.33
N GLY A 89 -14.99 10.29 5.85
CA GLY A 89 -14.16 9.61 6.84
C GLY A 89 -12.82 9.14 6.28
N LYS A 90 -12.02 8.54 7.14
CA LYS A 90 -10.75 7.95 6.72
C LYS A 90 -11.02 6.78 5.75
N PRO A 91 -10.31 6.72 4.62
CA PRO A 91 -10.44 5.60 3.70
C PRO A 91 -9.99 4.29 4.36
N GLY A 92 -10.80 3.25 4.20
CA GLY A 92 -10.47 1.89 4.62
C GLY A 92 -9.81 1.08 3.49
N LEU A 93 -10.02 1.51 2.23
CA LEU A 93 -9.28 1.03 1.08
C LEU A 93 -8.39 2.17 0.56
N VAL A 94 -7.08 1.96 0.54
CA VAL A 94 -6.10 2.96 0.09
C VAL A 94 -5.59 2.56 -1.28
N PHE A 95 -6.07 3.24 -2.32
CA PHE A 95 -5.73 2.94 -3.71
C PHE A 95 -4.37 3.52 -4.10
N ALA A 96 -3.59 2.76 -4.86
CA ALA A 96 -2.34 3.23 -5.47
C ALA A 96 -2.61 4.35 -6.50
N SER A 97 -3.73 4.25 -7.21
CA SER A 97 -4.24 5.28 -8.12
C SER A 97 -5.76 5.33 -7.99
N ALA A 98 -6.27 6.33 -7.30
CA ALA A 98 -7.71 6.51 -7.12
C ALA A 98 -8.35 7.06 -8.39
N GLN A 99 -9.48 6.49 -8.78
CA GLN A 99 -10.29 6.95 -9.91
C GLN A 99 -11.77 6.90 -9.54
N ASP A 100 -12.55 7.82 -10.09
CA ASP A 100 -14.00 7.79 -9.92
C ASP A 100 -14.66 6.61 -10.62
N CYS A 101 -14.07 6.19 -11.74
CA CYS A 101 -14.54 5.08 -12.55
C CYS A 101 -13.36 4.49 -13.34
N TRP A 102 -13.02 3.25 -13.07
CA TRP A 102 -12.08 2.50 -13.90
C TRP A 102 -12.82 1.94 -15.12
N LEU A 103 -12.40 2.33 -16.30
CA LEU A 103 -12.95 1.78 -17.53
C LEU A 103 -12.35 0.39 -17.78
N LEU A 104 -13.21 -0.59 -17.93
CA LEU A 104 -12.87 -2.00 -18.21
C LEU A 104 -13.15 -2.26 -19.69
N LYS A 105 -12.11 -2.32 -20.49
CA LYS A 105 -12.23 -2.57 -21.94
C LYS A 105 -12.48 -4.03 -22.23
N LYS A 106 -13.39 -4.30 -23.18
CA LYS A 106 -13.71 -5.66 -23.62
C LYS A 106 -12.46 -6.43 -24.02
N GLY A 107 -12.31 -7.63 -23.47
CA GLY A 107 -11.20 -8.54 -23.73
C GLY A 107 -9.90 -8.16 -23.02
N GLU A 108 -9.87 -7.07 -22.27
CA GLU A 108 -8.71 -6.62 -21.53
C GLU A 108 -8.85 -6.91 -20.03
N THR A 109 -7.70 -7.03 -19.36
CA THR A 109 -7.63 -7.14 -17.90
C THR A 109 -7.13 -5.82 -17.32
N THR A 110 -7.95 -5.17 -16.51
CA THR A 110 -7.58 -3.98 -15.74
C THR A 110 -7.12 -4.41 -14.35
N THR A 111 -5.94 -3.96 -13.92
CA THR A 111 -5.43 -4.20 -12.56
C THR A 111 -5.64 -2.97 -11.70
N ILE A 112 -6.32 -3.14 -10.57
CA ILE A 112 -6.55 -2.11 -9.56
C ILE A 112 -5.82 -2.55 -8.28
N GLU A 113 -4.90 -1.70 -7.81
CA GLU A 113 -4.13 -1.98 -6.60
C GLU A 113 -4.62 -1.11 -5.44
N PHE A 114 -4.80 -1.74 -4.29
CA PHE A 114 -5.13 -1.05 -3.04
C PHE A 114 -4.60 -1.80 -1.83
N PHE A 115 -4.49 -1.09 -0.71
CA PHE A 115 -4.24 -1.66 0.59
C PHE A 115 -5.56 -1.72 1.36
N ALA A 116 -5.93 -2.90 1.83
CA ALA A 116 -7.14 -3.14 2.63
C ALA A 116 -6.85 -2.84 4.09
N GLN A 117 -7.07 -1.57 4.52
CA GLN A 117 -6.66 -1.10 5.83
C GLN A 117 -7.69 -1.40 6.91
N THR A 118 -8.98 -1.24 6.61
CA THR A 118 -10.05 -1.30 7.61
C THR A 118 -11.03 -2.42 7.27
N PRO A 119 -11.33 -3.33 8.22
CA PRO A 119 -12.40 -4.30 8.05
C PRO A 119 -13.74 -3.64 7.75
N GLY A 120 -14.55 -4.30 6.94
CA GLY A 120 -15.88 -3.81 6.57
C GLY A 120 -16.32 -4.25 5.19
N THR A 121 -17.52 -3.85 4.82
CA THR A 121 -18.10 -4.11 3.50
C THR A 121 -17.96 -2.86 2.64
N TYR A 122 -17.52 -3.06 1.40
CA TYR A 122 -17.29 -2.00 0.42
C TYR A 122 -18.04 -2.33 -0.85
N SER A 123 -19.17 -1.65 -1.05
CA SER A 123 -19.98 -1.84 -2.25
C SER A 123 -19.31 -1.25 -3.48
N PHE A 124 -19.33 -2.01 -4.57
CA PHE A 124 -18.89 -1.55 -5.88
C PHE A 124 -19.93 -1.79 -6.96
N LYS A 125 -19.85 -1.02 -8.03
CA LYS A 125 -20.82 -1.05 -9.12
C LYS A 125 -20.19 -0.72 -10.46
N CYS A 126 -20.87 -1.12 -11.53
CA CYS A 126 -20.55 -0.65 -12.87
C CYS A 126 -20.86 0.85 -12.98
N CYS A 127 -19.89 1.63 -13.45
CA CYS A 127 -20.01 3.08 -13.65
C CYS A 127 -20.02 3.47 -15.14
N HIS A 128 -19.84 2.51 -16.04
CA HIS A 128 -19.92 2.69 -17.48
C HIS A 128 -21.22 2.09 -18.01
N SER A 129 -22.00 2.83 -18.79
CA SER A 129 -23.28 2.35 -19.32
C SER A 129 -23.09 1.11 -20.20
N CYS A 130 -23.50 -0.03 -19.71
CA CYS A 130 -23.29 -1.33 -20.34
C CYS A 130 -24.59 -2.02 -20.80
N GLY A 131 -25.70 -1.30 -20.85
CA GLY A 131 -27.00 -1.78 -21.31
C GLY A 131 -28.12 -1.69 -20.24
N LEU A 132 -29.28 -2.26 -20.52
CA LEU A 132 -30.49 -2.08 -19.70
C LEU A 132 -30.35 -2.60 -18.25
N GLY A 133 -29.54 -3.64 -18.02
CA GLY A 133 -29.27 -4.19 -16.68
C GLY A 133 -28.17 -3.50 -15.90
N HIS A 134 -27.55 -2.45 -16.46
CA HIS A 134 -26.43 -1.71 -15.87
C HIS A 134 -26.63 -1.36 -14.37
N ARG A 135 -27.81 -0.88 -14.00
CA ARG A 135 -28.10 -0.45 -12.61
C ARG A 135 -28.05 -1.62 -11.60
N GLY A 136 -28.25 -2.85 -12.07
CA GLY A 136 -28.17 -4.06 -11.26
C GLY A 136 -26.75 -4.62 -11.12
N MET A 137 -25.82 -4.18 -11.97
CA MET A 137 -24.45 -4.69 -11.99
C MET A 137 -23.62 -4.11 -10.83
N LYS A 138 -23.67 -4.79 -9.71
CA LYS A 138 -23.03 -4.39 -8.44
C LYS A 138 -22.62 -5.63 -7.62
N SER A 139 -21.66 -5.46 -6.73
CA SER A 139 -21.24 -6.46 -5.76
C SER A 139 -20.51 -5.78 -4.59
N GLN A 140 -19.80 -6.57 -3.78
CA GLN A 140 -19.13 -6.09 -2.58
C GLN A 140 -17.74 -6.72 -2.42
N ILE A 141 -16.80 -5.94 -1.87
CA ILE A 141 -15.59 -6.45 -1.25
C ILE A 141 -15.85 -6.51 0.25
N ILE A 142 -15.61 -7.67 0.85
CA ILE A 142 -15.67 -7.88 2.29
C ILE A 142 -14.23 -7.99 2.79
N VAL A 143 -13.84 -7.04 3.63
CA VAL A 143 -12.53 -7.02 4.30
C VAL A 143 -12.70 -7.57 5.71
N ASP A 144 -12.05 -8.69 6.03
CA ASP A 144 -12.11 -9.44 7.29
C ASP A 144 -10.71 -9.77 7.88
#